data_7bea23992ab285a1edcbee055b7ab185
#
_entry.id   7bea23992ab285a1edcbee055b7ab185
#
_cell.length_a   1.000
_cell.length_b   1.000
_cell.length_c   1.000
_cell.angle_alpha   90.00
_cell.angle_beta   90.00
_cell.angle_gamma   90.00
#
_symmetry.space_group_name_H-M   'P 1'
#
loop_
_entity.id
_entity.type
_entity.pdbx_description
1 polymer ?
#
loop_
_entity_poly.entity_id
_entity_poly.type
_entity_poly.pdbx_seq_one_letter_code
_entity_poly.pdbx_strand_id
1 'polypeptide(L)'
;DKLGQRLLTDKDYGTQFTPFNDAGVPSYNVRQAFLLDKDEVIYGLGQQQTGKVNQRNQKLFLRNQNMSICIPFIHSIKGYALYWENYSPTTFLDNPQETSFDSEVGDCADYYFIYGGNADGVIAGVRDLTGQAPLYPLWTLGFWQCRERYKSPDELCEVVDKYRELKVPLDGII
;
A
#
# COMPACT_ATOMS: atom_id res chain seq x y z
N ASP A 1 -5.06 18.20 -16.57
CA ASP A 1 -6.39 17.66 -16.85
C ASP A 1 -6.91 18.18 -18.21
N LYS A 2 -8.13 17.83 -18.58
CA LYS A 2 -8.75 18.26 -19.86
C LYS A 2 -8.94 19.78 -19.97
N LEU A 3 -8.87 20.51 -18.87
CA LEU A 3 -8.98 21.96 -18.82
C LEU A 3 -7.62 22.66 -18.81
N GLY A 4 -6.53 21.92 -18.97
CA GLY A 4 -5.17 22.43 -18.92
C GLY A 4 -4.65 22.71 -17.49
N GLN A 5 -5.39 22.28 -16.45
CA GLN A 5 -4.92 22.44 -15.09
C GLN A 5 -3.81 21.41 -14.80
N ARG A 6 -2.69 21.88 -14.25
CA ARG A 6 -1.60 21.03 -13.80
C ARG A 6 -2.02 20.27 -12.54
N LEU A 7 -1.87 18.96 -12.56
CA LEU A 7 -2.24 18.08 -11.45
C LEU A 7 -1.03 17.70 -10.58
N LEU A 8 0.10 17.42 -11.21
CA LEU A 8 1.32 16.96 -10.59
C LEU A 8 2.53 17.60 -11.26
N THR A 9 3.62 17.71 -10.57
CA THR A 9 4.90 18.16 -11.12
C THR A 9 6.01 17.26 -10.59
N ASP A 10 6.88 16.80 -11.48
CA ASP A 10 8.14 16.21 -11.06
C ASP A 10 9.01 17.28 -10.42
N LYS A 11 9.67 16.95 -9.33
CA LYS A 11 10.64 17.85 -8.70
C LYS A 11 11.91 17.89 -9.54
N ASP A 12 12.49 19.07 -9.71
CA ASP A 12 13.80 19.21 -10.35
C ASP A 12 14.83 18.35 -9.60
N TYR A 13 15.59 17.55 -10.35
CA TYR A 13 16.52 16.56 -9.80
C TYR A 13 15.88 15.54 -8.86
N GLY A 14 14.57 15.31 -9.00
CA GLY A 14 13.78 14.41 -8.16
C GLY A 14 14.06 12.93 -8.41
N THR A 15 14.49 12.57 -9.63
CA THR A 15 14.90 11.21 -9.98
C THR A 15 16.38 11.05 -9.64
N GLN A 16 16.71 10.07 -8.79
CA GLN A 16 18.08 9.82 -8.35
C GLN A 16 18.36 8.32 -8.31
N PHE A 17 19.58 7.97 -8.74
CA PHE A 17 20.12 6.62 -8.67
C PHE A 17 21.45 6.68 -7.92
N THR A 18 21.48 6.11 -6.73
CA THR A 18 22.70 6.02 -5.92
C THR A 18 23.22 4.58 -6.02
N PRO A 19 24.45 4.38 -6.50
CA PRO A 19 25.02 3.02 -6.60
C PRO A 19 24.93 2.28 -5.28
N PHE A 20 24.43 1.05 -5.33
CA PHE A 20 24.24 0.16 -4.21
C PHE A 20 24.70 -1.26 -4.57
N ASN A 21 25.15 -2.02 -3.59
CA ASN A 21 25.50 -3.43 -3.79
C ASN A 21 24.54 -4.29 -2.96
N ASP A 22 23.66 -5.01 -3.64
CA ASP A 22 22.73 -5.92 -3.03
C ASP A 22 23.30 -7.34 -2.99
N ALA A 23 23.87 -7.73 -1.84
CA ALA A 23 24.43 -9.05 -1.62
C ALA A 23 25.42 -9.51 -2.70
N GLY A 24 26.24 -8.59 -3.22
CA GLY A 24 27.21 -8.85 -4.28
C GLY A 24 26.73 -8.53 -5.70
N VAL A 25 25.47 -8.15 -5.86
CA VAL A 25 24.90 -7.72 -7.16
C VAL A 25 24.89 -6.20 -7.23
N PRO A 26 25.56 -5.57 -8.23
CA PRO A 26 25.46 -4.13 -8.45
C PRO A 26 24.03 -3.72 -8.76
N SER A 27 23.53 -2.70 -8.07
CA SER A 27 22.18 -2.15 -8.21
C SER A 27 22.19 -0.66 -7.81
N TYR A 28 21.02 -0.09 -7.52
CA TYR A 28 20.87 1.29 -7.09
C TYR A 28 19.85 1.41 -5.95
N ASN A 29 20.08 2.38 -5.06
CA ASN A 29 18.95 2.98 -4.37
C ASN A 29 18.25 3.91 -5.36
N VAL A 30 16.94 3.79 -5.49
CA VAL A 30 16.15 4.49 -6.51
C VAL A 30 15.17 5.44 -5.84
N ARG A 31 15.22 6.70 -6.25
CA ARG A 31 14.37 7.74 -5.72
C ARG A 31 13.62 8.49 -6.83
N GLN A 32 12.35 8.82 -6.57
CA GLN A 32 11.56 9.78 -7.35
C GLN A 32 10.84 10.74 -6.42
N ALA A 33 10.91 12.03 -6.73
CA ALA A 33 10.26 13.07 -5.96
C ALA A 33 9.34 13.93 -6.83
N PHE A 34 8.24 14.37 -6.22
CA PHE A 34 7.18 15.17 -6.83
C PHE A 34 6.90 16.41 -5.98
N LEU A 35 6.26 17.41 -6.61
CA LEU A 35 5.74 18.58 -5.95
C LEU A 35 4.20 18.53 -5.96
N LEU A 36 3.62 18.49 -4.77
CA LEU A 36 2.18 18.57 -4.56
C LEU A 36 1.79 19.98 -4.11
N ASP A 37 0.57 20.39 -4.42
CA ASP A 37 0.06 21.67 -3.95
C ASP A 37 -0.06 21.68 -2.41
N LYS A 38 0.07 22.86 -1.82
CA LYS A 38 0.09 23.03 -0.36
C LYS A 38 -1.16 22.47 0.33
N ASP A 39 -2.33 22.69 -0.27
CA ASP A 39 -3.62 22.30 0.30
C ASP A 39 -4.14 20.97 -0.25
N GLU A 40 -3.30 20.25 -1.00
CA GLU A 40 -3.63 18.96 -1.54
C GLU A 40 -3.62 17.90 -0.45
N VAL A 41 -4.64 17.06 -0.41
CA VAL A 41 -4.76 15.92 0.51
C VAL A 41 -4.50 14.64 -0.28
N ILE A 42 -3.74 13.73 0.31
CA ILE A 42 -3.45 12.42 -0.26
C ILE A 42 -3.81 11.30 0.72
N TYR A 43 -4.31 10.19 0.18
CA TYR A 43 -4.67 8.97 0.88
C TYR A 43 -3.87 7.79 0.32
N GLY A 44 -3.81 6.68 1.04
CA GLY A 44 -3.21 5.44 0.54
C GLY A 44 -2.13 4.88 1.45
N LEU A 45 -1.08 4.29 0.84
CA LEU A 45 0.07 3.64 1.46
C LEU A 45 -0.26 2.35 2.23
N GLY A 46 -1.46 1.80 2.04
CA GLY A 46 -1.91 0.58 2.68
C GLY A 46 -2.40 0.81 4.12
N GLN A 47 -2.26 -0.20 4.96
CA GLN A 47 -2.65 -0.13 6.37
C GLN A 47 -1.43 0.22 7.23
N GLN A 48 -1.42 1.42 7.76
CA GLN A 48 -0.40 1.93 8.66
C GLN A 48 -1.02 2.26 10.02
N GLN A 49 -0.30 1.98 11.11
CA GLN A 49 -0.82 2.22 12.47
C GLN A 49 -0.56 3.64 12.98
N THR A 50 -0.60 4.61 12.09
CA THR A 50 -0.35 6.02 12.44
C THR A 50 -1.60 6.75 12.96
N GLY A 51 -2.79 6.16 12.78
CA GLY A 51 -4.07 6.81 13.07
C GLY A 51 -4.41 7.96 12.13
N LYS A 52 -3.69 8.11 11.02
CA LYS A 52 -3.87 9.19 10.06
C LYS A 52 -4.44 8.68 8.75
N VAL A 53 -5.46 9.36 8.25
CA VAL A 53 -6.05 9.12 6.93
C VAL A 53 -5.35 9.96 5.86
N ASN A 54 -5.14 11.25 6.13
CA ASN A 54 -4.35 12.13 5.27
C ASN A 54 -2.86 11.85 5.47
N GLN A 55 -2.18 11.45 4.42
CA GLN A 55 -0.77 11.06 4.42
C GLN A 55 0.21 12.23 4.19
N ARG A 56 -0.27 13.48 4.25
CA ARG A 56 0.60 14.66 4.18
C ARG A 56 1.46 14.78 5.43
N ASN A 57 2.68 15.26 5.24
CA ASN A 57 3.68 15.45 6.29
C ASN A 57 3.97 14.15 7.07
N GLN A 58 4.13 13.05 6.35
CA GLN A 58 4.48 11.74 6.89
C GLN A 58 5.83 11.28 6.36
N LYS A 59 6.54 10.53 7.20
CA LYS A 59 7.65 9.67 6.78
C LYS A 59 7.31 8.24 7.19
N LEU A 60 7.17 7.35 6.22
CA LEU A 60 6.75 5.96 6.44
C LEU A 60 7.74 5.03 5.76
N PHE A 61 8.09 3.95 6.45
CA PHE A 61 8.86 2.87 5.87
C PHE A 61 7.90 1.79 5.39
N LEU A 62 7.77 1.70 4.08
CA LEU A 62 6.80 0.83 3.42
C LEU A 62 7.38 -0.56 3.22
N ARG A 63 6.92 -1.51 4.02
CA ARG A 63 7.13 -2.94 3.85
C ARG A 63 6.00 -3.73 4.50
N ASN A 64 5.73 -4.92 4.01
CA ASN A 64 4.80 -5.83 4.66
C ASN A 64 5.44 -6.43 5.91
N GLN A 65 4.78 -6.28 7.04
CA GLN A 65 5.22 -6.83 8.32
C GLN A 65 4.02 -7.05 9.23
N ASN A 66 4.23 -7.65 10.40
CA ASN A 66 3.17 -7.78 11.39
C ASN A 66 2.52 -6.41 11.67
N MET A 67 1.18 -6.35 11.61
CA MET A 67 0.34 -5.18 11.83
C MET A 67 0.46 -4.05 10.80
N SER A 68 1.17 -4.24 9.69
CA SER A 68 1.26 -3.25 8.61
C SER A 68 1.16 -3.92 7.25
N ILE A 69 0.35 -3.33 6.37
CA ILE A 69 0.25 -3.72 4.96
C ILE A 69 0.75 -2.54 4.12
N CYS A 70 1.74 -2.80 3.28
CA CYS A 70 2.27 -1.82 2.35
C CYS A 70 1.57 -1.92 0.99
N ILE A 71 1.04 -0.81 0.53
CA ILE A 71 0.61 -0.60 -0.86
C ILE A 71 1.22 0.72 -1.29
N PRO A 72 2.27 0.74 -2.14
CA PRO A 72 2.99 1.96 -2.51
C PRO A 72 2.19 2.81 -3.51
N PHE A 73 1.03 3.23 -3.09
CA PHE A 73 0.02 3.93 -3.86
C PHE A 73 -0.49 5.12 -3.06
N ILE A 74 -0.52 6.30 -3.69
CA ILE A 74 -1.19 7.49 -3.15
C ILE A 74 -2.26 7.98 -4.11
N HIS A 75 -3.39 8.38 -3.55
CA HIS A 75 -4.53 8.97 -4.26
C HIS A 75 -4.74 10.41 -3.80
N SER A 76 -4.75 11.34 -4.76
CA SER A 76 -4.98 12.76 -4.50
C SER A 76 -6.46 13.13 -4.62
N ILE A 77 -6.91 14.08 -3.78
CA ILE A 77 -8.25 14.70 -3.91
C ILE A 77 -8.47 15.37 -5.27
N LYS A 78 -7.43 15.62 -6.05
CA LYS A 78 -7.50 16.14 -7.42
C LYS A 78 -7.92 15.10 -8.46
N GLY A 79 -8.23 13.86 -8.02
CA GLY A 79 -8.69 12.78 -8.90
C GLY A 79 -7.60 12.11 -9.71
N TYR A 80 -6.38 12.08 -9.20
CA TYR A 80 -5.29 11.28 -9.74
C TYR A 80 -4.64 10.42 -8.66
N ALA A 81 -3.84 9.45 -9.09
CA ALA A 81 -3.01 8.65 -8.20
C ALA A 81 -1.60 8.45 -8.76
N LEU A 82 -0.67 8.13 -7.87
CA LEU A 82 0.64 7.58 -8.18
C LEU A 82 0.72 6.18 -7.60
N TYR A 83 1.10 5.21 -8.41
CA TYR A 83 1.42 3.86 -8.00
C TYR A 83 2.89 3.59 -8.30
N TRP A 84 3.69 3.45 -7.24
CA TRP A 84 5.12 3.19 -7.30
C TRP A 84 5.38 1.71 -7.47
N GLU A 85 6.03 1.32 -8.58
CA GLU A 85 6.32 -0.07 -8.92
C GLU A 85 7.74 -0.43 -8.53
N ASN A 86 7.91 -0.88 -7.27
CA ASN A 86 9.16 -1.39 -6.77
C ASN A 86 8.91 -2.38 -5.63
N TYR A 87 9.59 -3.53 -5.68
CA TYR A 87 9.40 -4.64 -4.72
C TYR A 87 10.27 -4.55 -3.48
N SER A 88 11.26 -3.65 -3.45
CA SER A 88 12.12 -3.48 -2.28
C SER A 88 11.48 -2.60 -1.22
N PRO A 89 11.93 -2.67 0.04
CA PRO A 89 11.51 -1.73 1.05
C PRO A 89 11.68 -0.29 0.57
N THR A 90 10.67 0.54 0.79
CA THR A 90 10.61 1.89 0.25
C THR A 90 10.29 2.88 1.36
N THR A 91 11.04 3.96 1.47
CA THR A 91 10.67 5.09 2.31
C THR A 91 9.78 6.04 1.52
N PHE A 92 8.55 6.24 2.00
CA PHE A 92 7.70 7.35 1.59
C PHE A 92 7.99 8.56 2.48
N LEU A 93 8.19 9.72 1.86
CA LEU A 93 8.34 10.99 2.56
C LEU A 93 7.43 12.03 1.92
N ASP A 94 6.63 12.72 2.74
CA ASP A 94 5.93 13.94 2.35
C ASP A 94 6.23 15.06 3.35
N ASN A 95 6.62 16.20 2.83
CA ASN A 95 6.88 17.43 3.57
C ASN A 95 6.58 18.64 2.67
N PRO A 96 6.71 19.90 3.16
CA PRO A 96 6.44 21.09 2.36
C PRO A 96 7.30 21.25 1.10
N GLN A 97 8.43 20.56 0.99
CA GLN A 97 9.40 20.69 -0.10
C GLN A 97 9.23 19.63 -1.17
N GLU A 98 8.62 18.48 -0.82
CA GLU A 98 8.49 17.35 -1.74
C GLU A 98 7.63 16.23 -1.18
N THR A 99 7.17 15.39 -2.10
CA THR A 99 6.63 14.05 -1.84
C THR A 99 7.49 13.05 -2.60
N SER A 100 8.10 12.07 -1.93
CA SER A 100 9.02 11.13 -2.58
C SER A 100 8.80 9.68 -2.18
N PHE A 101 9.23 8.79 -3.08
CA PHE A 101 9.47 7.38 -2.84
C PHE A 101 10.96 7.10 -2.99
N ASP A 102 11.56 6.48 -1.99
CA ASP A 102 12.96 6.09 -1.92
C ASP A 102 13.05 4.59 -1.69
N SER A 103 13.37 3.81 -2.71
CA SER A 103 13.50 2.36 -2.66
C SER A 103 14.94 1.93 -2.41
N GLU A 104 15.11 0.90 -1.55
CA GLU A 104 16.45 0.41 -1.20
C GLU A 104 17.17 -0.24 -2.38
N VAL A 105 16.44 -0.93 -3.26
CA VAL A 105 17.01 -1.63 -4.41
C VAL A 105 16.15 -1.45 -5.64
N GLY A 106 16.74 -1.16 -6.78
CA GLY A 106 16.06 -1.11 -8.07
C GLY A 106 16.99 -0.73 -9.21
N ASP A 107 16.57 -1.00 -10.44
CA ASP A 107 17.29 -0.70 -11.67
C ASP A 107 16.66 0.45 -12.46
N CYS A 108 15.42 0.82 -12.10
CA CYS A 108 14.67 1.91 -12.71
C CYS A 108 13.75 2.61 -11.71
N ALA A 109 13.37 3.83 -12.01
CA ALA A 109 12.26 4.53 -11.36
C ALA A 109 11.00 4.25 -12.19
N ASP A 110 10.18 3.32 -11.72
CA ASP A 110 8.97 2.90 -12.40
C ASP A 110 7.74 3.27 -11.55
N TYR A 111 6.78 3.97 -12.17
CA TYR A 111 5.54 4.35 -11.53
C TYR A 111 4.44 4.63 -12.55
N TYR A 112 3.20 4.44 -12.13
CA TYR A 112 2.02 4.76 -12.91
C TYR A 112 1.37 6.03 -12.40
N PHE A 113 1.12 6.97 -13.31
CA PHE A 113 0.24 8.10 -13.08
C PHE A 113 -1.16 7.74 -13.58
N ILE A 114 -2.13 7.68 -12.69
CA ILE A 114 -3.51 7.28 -12.99
C ILE A 114 -4.41 8.48 -12.83
N TYR A 115 -5.03 8.94 -13.91
CA TYR A 115 -6.00 10.03 -13.88
C TYR A 115 -7.43 9.50 -14.04
N GLY A 116 -8.24 9.62 -13.01
CA GLY A 116 -9.64 9.19 -12.99
C GLY A 116 -10.64 10.35 -12.88
N GLY A 117 -10.16 11.57 -12.58
CA GLY A 117 -10.99 12.75 -12.37
C GLY A 117 -11.72 12.79 -11.02
N ASN A 118 -11.93 11.64 -10.39
CA ASN A 118 -12.48 11.45 -9.04
C ASN A 118 -11.99 10.12 -8.46
N ALA A 119 -12.37 9.81 -7.22
CA ALA A 119 -11.92 8.59 -6.53
C ALA A 119 -12.33 7.30 -7.25
N ASP A 120 -13.58 7.21 -7.72
CA ASP A 120 -14.09 6.02 -8.42
C ASP A 120 -13.32 5.77 -9.72
N GLY A 121 -13.05 6.82 -10.49
CA GLY A 121 -12.27 6.74 -11.72
C GLY A 121 -10.81 6.34 -11.47
N VAL A 122 -10.20 6.84 -10.38
CA VAL A 122 -8.85 6.42 -9.96
C VAL A 122 -8.83 4.93 -9.59
N ILE A 123 -9.78 4.45 -8.79
CA ILE A 123 -9.87 3.04 -8.42
C ILE A 123 -10.16 2.15 -9.63
N ALA A 124 -10.99 2.60 -10.57
CA ALA A 124 -11.17 1.89 -11.84
C ALA A 124 -9.85 1.74 -12.60
N GLY A 125 -9.05 2.83 -12.72
CA GLY A 125 -7.74 2.77 -13.36
C GLY A 125 -6.74 1.85 -12.65
N VAL A 126 -6.74 1.80 -11.31
CA VAL A 126 -5.95 0.81 -10.55
C VAL A 126 -6.38 -0.61 -10.90
N ARG A 127 -7.68 -0.88 -10.98
CA ARG A 127 -8.21 -2.19 -11.33
C ARG A 127 -7.89 -2.61 -12.77
N ASP A 128 -7.74 -1.66 -13.68
CA ASP A 128 -7.27 -1.93 -15.03
C ASP A 128 -5.81 -2.41 -15.05
N LEU A 129 -4.96 -1.88 -14.14
CA LEU A 129 -3.57 -2.30 -14.01
C LEU A 129 -3.41 -3.62 -13.24
N THR A 130 -4.13 -3.78 -12.13
CA THR A 130 -3.92 -4.88 -11.16
C THR A 130 -4.91 -6.03 -11.31
N GLY A 131 -5.94 -5.87 -12.13
CA GLY A 131 -7.06 -6.77 -12.24
C GLY A 131 -8.16 -6.49 -11.21
N GLN A 132 -9.31 -7.13 -11.42
CA GLN A 132 -10.47 -6.96 -10.54
C GLN A 132 -10.34 -7.83 -9.30
N ALA A 133 -10.65 -7.27 -8.13
CA ALA A 133 -10.76 -8.04 -6.90
C ALA A 133 -11.88 -9.08 -7.02
N PRO A 134 -11.63 -10.35 -6.65
CA PRO A 134 -12.66 -11.37 -6.64
C PRO A 134 -13.70 -11.12 -5.56
N LEU A 135 -14.93 -11.57 -5.78
CA LEU A 135 -15.92 -11.64 -4.72
C LEU A 135 -15.59 -12.84 -3.82
N TYR A 136 -15.28 -12.56 -2.57
CA TYR A 136 -14.96 -13.60 -1.59
C TYR A 136 -16.21 -14.38 -1.15
N PRO A 137 -16.09 -15.67 -0.82
CA PRO A 137 -17.16 -16.43 -0.18
C PRO A 137 -17.60 -15.79 1.14
N LEU A 138 -18.89 -15.89 1.46
CA LEU A 138 -19.45 -15.23 2.65
C LEU A 138 -18.79 -15.63 3.97
N TRP A 139 -18.35 -16.89 4.10
CA TRP A 139 -17.68 -17.41 5.29
C TRP A 139 -16.35 -16.71 5.61
N THR A 140 -15.68 -16.10 4.62
CA THR A 140 -14.44 -15.33 4.85
C THR A 140 -14.68 -14.05 5.66
N LEU A 141 -15.92 -13.56 5.66
CA LEU A 141 -16.36 -12.38 6.44
C LEU A 141 -16.98 -12.77 7.78
N GLY A 142 -17.02 -14.06 8.12
CA GLY A 142 -17.57 -14.58 9.35
C GLY A 142 -16.60 -14.54 10.53
N PHE A 143 -16.93 -15.33 11.55
CA PHE A 143 -16.11 -15.39 12.77
C PHE A 143 -14.97 -16.40 12.63
N TRP A 144 -13.76 -15.91 12.89
CA TRP A 144 -12.52 -16.69 12.88
C TRP A 144 -11.94 -16.76 14.30
N GLN A 145 -11.90 -17.97 14.86
CA GLN A 145 -11.25 -18.22 16.12
C GLN A 145 -9.72 -18.27 15.92
N CYS A 146 -9.01 -17.46 16.67
CA CYS A 146 -7.54 -17.49 16.69
C CYS A 146 -7.03 -17.59 18.13
N ARG A 147 -5.95 -18.33 18.30
CA ARG A 147 -5.20 -18.41 19.53
C ARG A 147 -3.73 -18.52 19.19
N GLU A 148 -2.84 -18.00 20.03
CA GLU A 148 -1.41 -17.91 19.73
C GLU A 148 -0.84 -19.24 19.24
N ARG A 149 -1.29 -20.37 19.79
CA ARG A 149 -1.14 -21.65 19.12
C ARG A 149 -2.04 -22.73 19.70
N TYR A 150 -2.43 -23.65 18.85
CA TYR A 150 -2.89 -24.97 19.14
C TYR A 150 -1.70 -25.93 19.03
N LYS A 151 -1.52 -26.85 20.01
CA LYS A 151 -0.34 -27.68 20.09
C LYS A 151 -0.43 -28.95 19.22
N SER A 152 -1.65 -29.32 18.83
CA SER A 152 -1.93 -30.50 18.01
C SER A 152 -3.20 -30.32 17.17
N PRO A 153 -3.37 -31.11 16.10
CA PRO A 153 -4.62 -31.16 15.37
C PRO A 153 -5.82 -31.57 16.25
N ASP A 154 -5.61 -32.46 17.21
CA ASP A 154 -6.67 -32.93 18.12
C ASP A 154 -7.19 -31.76 18.99
N GLU A 155 -6.28 -30.97 19.59
CA GLU A 155 -6.66 -29.77 20.36
C GLU A 155 -7.45 -28.77 19.50
N LEU A 156 -7.08 -28.61 18.23
CA LEU A 156 -7.79 -27.72 17.31
C LEU A 156 -9.20 -28.25 17.02
N CYS A 157 -9.34 -29.56 16.78
CA CYS A 157 -10.63 -30.21 16.57
C CYS A 157 -11.53 -30.11 17.81
N GLU A 158 -10.99 -30.34 19.02
CA GLU A 158 -11.73 -30.20 20.28
C GLU A 158 -12.33 -28.79 20.43
N VAL A 159 -11.59 -27.73 20.05
CA VAL A 159 -12.10 -26.37 20.06
C VAL A 159 -13.26 -26.20 19.08
N VAL A 160 -13.13 -26.70 17.86
CA VAL A 160 -14.21 -26.65 16.85
C VAL A 160 -15.44 -27.38 17.33
N ASP A 161 -15.29 -28.59 17.88
CA ASP A 161 -16.38 -29.41 18.43
C ASP A 161 -17.09 -28.69 19.56
N LYS A 162 -16.33 -27.98 20.44
CA LYS A 162 -16.91 -27.18 21.52
C LYS A 162 -17.76 -26.01 21.00
N TYR A 163 -17.30 -25.32 19.97
CA TYR A 163 -18.13 -24.30 19.29
C TYR A 163 -19.43 -24.89 18.75
N ARG A 164 -19.37 -26.09 18.13
CA ARG A 164 -20.56 -26.79 17.60
C ARG A 164 -21.52 -27.24 18.69
N GLU A 165 -20.99 -27.82 19.77
CA GLU A 165 -21.77 -28.24 20.94
C GLU A 165 -22.54 -27.05 21.54
N LEU A 166 -21.85 -25.92 21.72
CA LEU A 166 -22.44 -24.70 22.29
C LEU A 166 -23.29 -23.91 21.30
N LYS A 167 -23.39 -24.35 20.05
CA LYS A 167 -24.11 -23.67 18.94
C LYS A 167 -23.65 -22.23 18.73
N VAL A 168 -22.38 -21.97 18.96
CA VAL A 168 -21.74 -20.66 18.64
C VAL A 168 -21.29 -20.71 17.19
N PRO A 169 -21.66 -19.71 16.36
CA PRO A 169 -21.20 -19.65 14.98
C PRO A 169 -19.67 -19.61 14.89
N LEU A 170 -19.11 -20.36 13.95
CA LEU A 170 -17.69 -20.42 13.67
C LEU A 170 -17.52 -20.71 12.17
N ASP A 171 -16.79 -19.85 11.47
CA ASP A 171 -16.52 -19.97 10.03
C ASP A 171 -15.10 -20.44 9.73
N GLY A 172 -14.16 -20.13 10.61
CA GLY A 172 -12.79 -20.57 10.49
C GLY A 172 -12.04 -20.63 11.81
N ILE A 173 -10.89 -21.32 11.82
CA ILE A 173 -9.98 -21.39 12.96
C ILE A 173 -8.54 -21.33 12.45
N ILE A 174 -7.67 -20.61 13.19
CA ILE A 174 -6.25 -20.40 12.87
C ILE A 174 -5.40 -20.82 14.06
#